data_6ab7f6ac7a3c0d4522e99526133d0063
#
_entry.id   6ab7f6ac7a3c0d4522e99526133d0063
#
_cell.length_a   1.000
_cell.length_b   1.000
_cell.length_c   1.000
_cell.angle_alpha   90.00
_cell.angle_beta   90.00
_cell.angle_gamma   90.00
#
_symmetry.space_group_name_H-M   'P 1'
#
loop_
_entity.id
_entity.type
_entity.pdbx_description
1 polymer ?
#
loop_
_entity_poly.entity_id
_entity_poly.type
_entity_poly.pdbx_seq_one_letter_code
_entity_poly.pdbx_strand_id
1 'polypeptide(L)'
;LVMWNDAPLALLGELACGIKREKSGDKLYWNRNFHIEPTNICVFNCRFCSYRKGEDSPEAWNMSLDDIEATAERYADSGVTEVHIVGGVHPDHDLMFYVEMVRRVKSILPKATVKAFTAIELAHIIDMAGISFEHGLKILKEVGMEAIPGGGAEIFDEKIRAAICPEKGDARTWLELHRAAHHIG
;
A
#
# COMPACT_ATOMS: atom_id res chain seq x y z
N LEU A 1 25.69 2.61 10.45
CA LEU A 1 26.24 1.23 10.45
C LEU A 1 26.76 0.82 11.85
N VAL A 2 27.50 1.69 12.58
CA VAL A 2 27.99 1.37 13.94
C VAL A 2 26.83 1.02 14.88
N MET A 3 25.76 1.80 14.89
CA MET A 3 24.59 1.49 15.74
C MET A 3 23.93 0.15 15.36
N TRP A 4 23.94 -0.21 14.09
CA TRP A 4 23.36 -1.47 13.62
C TRP A 4 24.21 -2.68 13.96
N ASN A 5 25.53 -2.58 13.79
CA ASN A 5 26.43 -3.73 13.91
C ASN A 5 26.93 -3.93 15.34
N ASP A 6 27.19 -2.85 16.08
CA ASP A 6 28.06 -2.89 17.26
C ASP A 6 27.37 -2.38 18.54
N ALA A 7 26.23 -1.67 18.42
CA ALA A 7 25.58 -1.12 19.61
C ALA A 7 24.83 -2.22 20.41
N PRO A 8 25.00 -2.27 21.74
CA PRO A 8 24.20 -3.15 22.59
C PRO A 8 22.70 -2.84 22.45
N LEU A 9 21.86 -3.87 22.41
CA LEU A 9 20.42 -3.72 22.27
C LEU A 9 19.80 -2.85 23.38
N ALA A 10 20.34 -2.92 24.61
CA ALA A 10 19.90 -2.09 25.72
C ALA A 10 20.09 -0.60 25.43
N LEU A 11 21.26 -0.21 24.87
CA LEU A 11 21.55 1.17 24.49
C LEU A 11 20.58 1.65 23.39
N LEU A 12 20.33 0.79 22.38
CA LEU A 12 19.37 1.13 21.31
C LEU A 12 17.96 1.33 21.90
N GLY A 13 17.57 0.49 22.85
CA GLY A 13 16.29 0.60 23.55
C GLY A 13 16.15 1.91 24.34
N GLU A 14 17.20 2.29 25.09
CA GLU A 14 17.22 3.57 25.83
C GLU A 14 17.11 4.78 24.91
N LEU A 15 17.90 4.82 23.82
CA LEU A 15 17.84 5.88 22.83
C LEU A 15 16.48 5.98 22.16
N ALA A 16 15.90 4.85 21.74
CA ALA A 16 14.57 4.80 21.13
C ALA A 16 13.48 5.27 22.11
N CYS A 17 13.55 4.83 23.37
CA CYS A 17 12.63 5.28 24.41
C CYS A 17 12.78 6.78 24.72
N GLY A 18 13.99 7.31 24.70
CA GLY A 18 14.26 8.75 24.87
C GLY A 18 13.57 9.57 23.77
N ILE A 19 13.78 9.21 22.50
CA ILE A 19 13.14 9.87 21.35
C ILE A 19 11.62 9.72 21.40
N LYS A 20 11.12 8.53 21.75
CA LYS A 20 9.67 8.28 21.87
C LYS A 20 9.05 9.18 22.94
N ARG A 21 9.68 9.32 24.12
CA ARG A 21 9.21 10.20 25.20
C ARG A 21 9.22 11.66 24.80
N GLU A 22 10.25 12.09 24.10
CA GLU A 22 10.34 13.47 23.59
C GLU A 22 9.20 13.79 22.61
N LYS A 23 8.91 12.87 21.66
CA LYS A 23 7.92 13.09 20.61
C LYS A 23 6.47 12.86 21.07
N SER A 24 6.23 11.89 21.93
CA SER A 24 4.90 11.37 22.21
C SER A 24 4.57 11.23 23.71
N GLY A 25 5.53 11.56 24.58
CA GLY A 25 5.38 11.32 26.03
C GLY A 25 5.19 9.81 26.30
N ASP A 26 4.31 9.49 27.22
CA ASP A 26 3.95 8.10 27.56
C ASP A 26 2.75 7.55 26.77
N LYS A 27 2.28 8.32 25.77
CA LYS A 27 1.15 7.89 24.93
C LYS A 27 1.54 6.73 24.04
N LEU A 28 0.62 5.75 23.93
CA LEU A 28 0.63 4.71 22.93
C LEU A 28 -0.45 5.01 21.90
N TYR A 29 -0.08 4.90 20.63
CA TYR A 29 -1.01 5.08 19.53
C TYR A 29 -1.30 3.72 18.92
N TRP A 30 -2.55 3.48 18.58
CA TRP A 30 -3.01 2.28 17.90
C TRP A 30 -4.12 2.66 16.92
N ASN A 31 -4.27 1.86 15.88
CA ASN A 31 -5.40 1.98 14.96
C ASN A 31 -6.21 0.66 14.96
N ARG A 32 -7.50 0.79 14.68
CA ARG A 32 -8.37 -0.34 14.38
C ARG A 32 -8.51 -0.37 12.86
N ASN A 33 -7.89 -1.37 12.24
CA ASN A 33 -7.94 -1.51 10.80
C ASN A 33 -8.55 -2.84 10.36
N PHE A 34 -8.94 -2.89 9.11
CA PHE A 34 -9.23 -4.11 8.37
C PHE A 34 -8.64 -3.99 6.96
N HIS A 35 -8.57 -5.12 6.28
CA HIS A 35 -8.03 -5.19 4.93
C HIS A 35 -9.14 -5.40 3.92
N ILE A 36 -8.99 -4.78 2.76
CA ILE A 36 -9.68 -5.11 1.52
C ILE A 36 -8.59 -5.60 0.56
N GLU A 37 -8.76 -6.81 0.08
CA GLU A 37 -7.87 -7.46 -0.86
C GLU A 37 -8.63 -7.69 -2.17
N PRO A 38 -8.63 -6.69 -3.09
CA PRO A 38 -9.54 -6.68 -4.23
C PRO A 38 -9.38 -7.88 -5.16
N THR A 39 -8.15 -8.35 -5.32
CA THR A 39 -7.85 -9.49 -6.19
C THR A 39 -6.52 -10.13 -5.80
N ASN A 40 -6.37 -11.43 -6.05
CA ASN A 40 -5.07 -12.11 -6.02
C ASN A 40 -4.50 -12.37 -7.41
N ILE A 41 -5.20 -11.98 -8.46
CA ILE A 41 -4.69 -11.98 -9.83
C ILE A 41 -3.69 -10.83 -9.96
N CYS A 42 -2.48 -11.13 -10.43
CA CYS A 42 -1.42 -10.13 -10.48
C CYS A 42 -0.54 -10.29 -11.73
N VAL A 43 -0.30 -9.17 -12.41
CA VAL A 43 0.63 -9.09 -13.55
C VAL A 43 2.08 -9.41 -13.16
N PHE A 44 2.44 -9.16 -11.88
CA PHE A 44 3.78 -9.45 -11.37
C PHE A 44 3.92 -10.89 -10.90
N ASN A 45 5.02 -11.54 -11.25
CA ASN A 45 5.32 -12.92 -10.86
C ASN A 45 6.47 -12.97 -9.84
N CYS A 46 6.26 -12.37 -8.67
CA CYS A 46 7.26 -12.34 -7.59
C CYS A 46 7.44 -13.73 -6.99
N ARG A 47 8.68 -14.23 -6.93
CA ARG A 47 9.00 -15.58 -6.45
C ARG A 47 8.66 -15.84 -4.98
N PHE A 48 8.61 -14.80 -4.17
CA PHE A 48 8.28 -14.86 -2.75
C PHE A 48 6.76 -14.70 -2.46
N CYS A 49 5.95 -14.32 -3.46
CA CYS A 49 4.53 -14.04 -3.27
C CYS A 49 3.70 -15.33 -3.37
N SER A 50 3.30 -15.88 -2.24
CA SER A 50 2.37 -17.02 -2.19
C SER A 50 0.90 -16.63 -2.44
N TYR A 51 0.61 -15.34 -2.37
CA TYR A 51 -0.73 -14.78 -2.55
C TYR A 51 -1.17 -14.75 -4.02
N ARG A 52 -0.25 -14.42 -4.93
CA ARG A 52 -0.53 -14.26 -6.36
C ARG A 52 -1.03 -15.55 -7.00
N LYS A 53 -2.08 -15.40 -7.80
CA LYS A 53 -2.60 -16.44 -8.70
C LYS A 53 -2.65 -15.94 -10.14
N GLY A 54 -2.63 -16.87 -11.11
CA GLY A 54 -2.97 -16.56 -12.50
C GLY A 54 -4.49 -16.56 -12.68
N GLU A 55 -4.98 -15.93 -13.72
CA GLU A 55 -6.42 -15.83 -14.00
C GLU A 55 -7.11 -17.20 -14.11
N ASP A 56 -6.42 -18.20 -14.70
CA ASP A 56 -6.95 -19.56 -14.87
C ASP A 56 -6.89 -20.41 -13.59
N SER A 57 -6.39 -19.87 -12.50
CA SER A 57 -6.29 -20.62 -11.24
C SER A 57 -7.67 -20.81 -10.60
N PRO A 58 -8.03 -22.01 -10.13
CA PRO A 58 -9.27 -22.21 -9.37
C PRO A 58 -9.28 -21.47 -8.02
N GLU A 59 -8.13 -21.00 -7.57
CA GLU A 59 -7.98 -20.19 -6.34
C GLU A 59 -7.92 -18.70 -6.65
N ALA A 60 -8.09 -18.28 -7.90
CA ALA A 60 -8.13 -16.86 -8.27
C ALA A 60 -9.45 -16.23 -7.85
N TRP A 61 -9.38 -15.00 -7.38
CA TRP A 61 -10.56 -14.17 -7.15
C TRP A 61 -10.34 -12.74 -7.64
N ASN A 62 -11.43 -12.09 -7.98
CA ASN A 62 -11.47 -10.68 -8.33
C ASN A 62 -12.79 -10.11 -7.84
N MET A 63 -12.73 -9.18 -6.90
CA MET A 63 -13.90 -8.51 -6.33
C MET A 63 -14.43 -7.46 -7.31
N SER A 64 -15.74 -7.42 -7.48
CA SER A 64 -16.40 -6.29 -8.09
C SER A 64 -16.37 -5.06 -7.16
N LEU A 65 -16.66 -3.87 -7.70
CA LEU A 65 -16.82 -2.67 -6.87
C LEU A 65 -17.94 -2.83 -5.82
N ASP A 66 -18.97 -3.58 -6.14
CA ASP A 66 -20.09 -3.84 -5.22
C ASP A 66 -19.66 -4.80 -4.08
N ASP A 67 -18.81 -5.79 -4.34
CA ASP A 67 -18.23 -6.65 -3.30
C ASP A 67 -17.32 -5.87 -2.35
N ILE A 68 -16.56 -4.92 -2.89
CA ILE A 68 -15.69 -4.02 -2.12
C ILE A 68 -16.54 -3.12 -1.23
N GLU A 69 -17.59 -2.54 -1.77
CA GLU A 69 -18.56 -1.71 -1.07
C GLU A 69 -19.24 -2.50 0.07
N ALA A 70 -19.79 -3.67 -0.22
CA ALA A 70 -20.39 -4.55 0.78
C ALA A 70 -19.38 -4.97 1.88
N THR A 71 -18.09 -5.08 1.53
CA THR A 71 -17.04 -5.34 2.52
C THR A 71 -16.83 -4.13 3.42
N ALA A 72 -16.79 -2.91 2.90
CA ALA A 72 -16.66 -1.69 3.68
C ALA A 72 -17.87 -1.46 4.61
N GLU A 73 -19.09 -1.72 4.13
CA GLU A 73 -20.33 -1.59 4.89
C GLU A 73 -20.34 -2.45 6.17
N ARG A 74 -19.75 -3.65 6.14
CA ARG A 74 -19.64 -4.51 7.34
C ARG A 74 -18.88 -3.86 8.49
N TYR A 75 -18.07 -2.83 8.20
CA TYR A 75 -17.26 -2.10 9.18
C TYR A 75 -17.75 -0.69 9.48
N ALA A 76 -18.86 -0.23 8.86
CA ALA A 76 -19.36 1.13 9.02
C ALA A 76 -19.57 1.54 10.49
N ASP A 77 -20.13 0.65 11.29
CA ASP A 77 -20.44 0.90 12.70
C ASP A 77 -19.38 0.33 13.67
N SER A 78 -18.27 -0.20 13.16
CA SER A 78 -17.25 -0.89 13.97
C SER A 78 -16.31 0.04 14.73
N GLY A 79 -16.32 1.35 14.43
CA GLY A 79 -15.36 2.32 14.94
C GLY A 79 -13.96 2.13 14.34
N VAL A 80 -13.87 1.61 13.11
CA VAL A 80 -12.62 1.48 12.36
C VAL A 80 -12.01 2.85 12.10
N THR A 81 -10.68 2.93 12.23
CA THR A 81 -9.91 4.15 12.04
C THR A 81 -9.05 4.14 10.77
N GLU A 82 -8.81 2.96 10.20
CA GLU A 82 -8.02 2.79 8.98
C GLU A 82 -8.56 1.62 8.17
N VAL A 83 -8.65 1.77 6.86
CA VAL A 83 -8.81 0.68 5.92
C VAL A 83 -7.53 0.53 5.10
N HIS A 84 -7.01 -0.69 5.01
CA HIS A 84 -5.82 -1.00 4.24
C HIS A 84 -6.22 -1.77 2.97
N ILE A 85 -6.01 -1.17 1.81
CA ILE A 85 -6.37 -1.76 0.52
C ILE A 85 -5.08 -2.12 -0.23
N VAL A 86 -4.81 -3.40 -0.39
CA VAL A 86 -3.67 -3.93 -1.16
C VAL A 86 -4.06 -5.28 -1.76
N GLY A 87 -3.48 -5.63 -2.89
CA GLY A 87 -3.78 -6.91 -3.52
C GLY A 87 -2.85 -7.25 -4.68
N GLY A 88 -3.34 -8.06 -5.59
CA GLY A 88 -2.74 -8.22 -6.90
C GLY A 88 -3.02 -7.01 -7.78
N VAL A 89 -2.20 -6.84 -8.80
CA VAL A 89 -2.46 -5.86 -9.88
C VAL A 89 -3.13 -6.60 -11.02
N HIS A 90 -4.44 -6.43 -11.14
CA HIS A 90 -5.21 -7.10 -12.19
C HIS A 90 -4.91 -6.48 -13.56
N PRO A 91 -4.71 -7.27 -14.62
CA PRO A 91 -4.37 -6.76 -15.94
C PRO A 91 -5.43 -5.84 -16.56
N ASP A 92 -6.72 -6.06 -16.26
CA ASP A 92 -7.83 -5.35 -16.85
C ASP A 92 -8.33 -4.16 -16.03
N HIS A 93 -7.79 -3.92 -14.82
CA HIS A 93 -8.20 -2.79 -13.99
C HIS A 93 -7.40 -1.55 -14.33
N ASP A 94 -8.07 -0.54 -14.86
CA ASP A 94 -7.50 0.77 -15.13
C ASP A 94 -7.49 1.68 -13.87
N LEU A 95 -6.87 2.84 -14.00
CA LEU A 95 -6.81 3.84 -12.92
C LEU A 95 -8.21 4.21 -12.40
N MET A 96 -9.22 4.27 -13.28
CA MET A 96 -10.55 4.69 -12.90
C MET A 96 -11.27 3.66 -12.04
N PHE A 97 -10.99 2.37 -12.21
CA PHE A 97 -11.46 1.33 -11.32
C PHE A 97 -10.95 1.55 -9.88
N TYR A 98 -9.66 1.86 -9.71
CA TYR A 98 -9.06 2.14 -8.41
C TYR A 98 -9.56 3.45 -7.80
N VAL A 99 -9.78 4.48 -8.61
CA VAL A 99 -10.40 5.75 -8.19
C VAL A 99 -11.80 5.52 -7.64
N GLU A 100 -12.63 4.75 -8.36
CA GLU A 100 -13.98 4.43 -7.93
C GLU A 100 -14.01 3.59 -6.66
N MET A 101 -13.10 2.62 -6.54
CA MET A 101 -12.90 1.81 -5.33
C MET A 101 -12.64 2.70 -4.11
N VAL A 102 -11.66 3.58 -4.19
CA VAL A 102 -11.31 4.50 -3.08
C VAL A 102 -12.50 5.41 -2.74
N ARG A 103 -13.18 5.96 -3.75
CA ARG A 103 -14.35 6.84 -3.54
C ARG A 103 -15.46 6.13 -2.80
N ARG A 104 -15.85 4.91 -3.20
CA ARG A 104 -16.90 4.12 -2.54
C ARG A 104 -16.53 3.79 -1.09
N VAL A 105 -15.31 3.29 -0.87
CA VAL A 105 -14.82 3.00 0.49
C VAL A 105 -14.84 4.25 1.37
N LYS A 106 -14.35 5.39 0.86
CA LYS A 106 -14.32 6.64 1.62
C LYS A 106 -15.72 7.20 1.90
N SER A 107 -16.68 6.99 1.00
CA SER A 107 -18.07 7.42 1.21
C SER A 107 -18.76 6.67 2.35
N ILE A 108 -18.45 5.38 2.52
CA ILE A 108 -19.00 4.53 3.59
C ILE A 108 -18.25 4.75 4.91
N LEU A 109 -16.94 4.95 4.84
CA LEU A 109 -16.03 5.09 5.98
C LEU A 109 -15.38 6.49 6.02
N PRO A 110 -16.16 7.58 6.11
CA PRO A 110 -15.64 8.95 5.94
C PRO A 110 -14.62 9.36 7.00
N LYS A 111 -14.63 8.70 8.17
CA LYS A 111 -13.70 8.98 9.28
C LYS A 111 -12.46 8.08 9.27
N ALA A 112 -12.47 7.00 8.51
CA ALA A 112 -11.33 6.09 8.44
C ALA A 112 -10.30 6.63 7.44
N THR A 113 -9.01 6.52 7.79
CA THR A 113 -7.92 6.75 6.86
C THR A 113 -7.90 5.66 5.80
N VAL A 114 -7.94 6.04 4.53
CA VAL A 114 -7.74 5.10 3.42
C VAL A 114 -6.26 5.02 3.09
N LYS A 115 -5.64 3.93 3.52
CA LYS A 115 -4.27 3.56 3.17
C LYS A 115 -4.32 2.51 2.06
N ALA A 116 -4.03 2.94 0.84
CA ALA A 116 -4.29 2.11 -0.32
C ALA A 116 -3.09 2.04 -1.27
N PHE A 117 -2.90 0.83 -1.77
CA PHE A 117 -1.97 0.43 -2.80
C PHE A 117 -0.50 0.70 -2.48
N THR A 118 0.34 -0.30 -2.68
CA THR A 118 1.80 -0.13 -2.57
C THR A 118 2.31 0.79 -3.68
N ALA A 119 3.50 1.35 -3.47
CA ALA A 119 4.13 2.21 -4.48
C ALA A 119 4.29 1.52 -5.84
N ILE A 120 4.47 0.20 -5.86
CA ILE A 120 4.62 -0.56 -7.10
C ILE A 120 3.27 -0.78 -7.80
N GLU A 121 2.19 -1.05 -7.05
CA GLU A 121 0.84 -1.08 -7.61
C GLU A 121 0.49 0.27 -8.24
N LEU A 122 0.68 1.36 -7.50
CA LEU A 122 0.41 2.72 -7.97
C LEU A 122 1.25 3.08 -9.19
N ALA A 123 2.54 2.75 -9.19
CA ALA A 123 3.41 3.03 -10.33
C ALA A 123 2.90 2.34 -11.60
N HIS A 124 2.51 1.07 -11.51
CA HIS A 124 1.96 0.33 -12.65
C HIS A 124 0.63 0.93 -13.14
N ILE A 125 -0.31 1.18 -12.22
CA ILE A 125 -1.65 1.71 -12.53
C ILE A 125 -1.55 3.08 -13.19
N ILE A 126 -0.68 3.95 -12.68
CA ILE A 126 -0.51 5.32 -13.19
C ILE A 126 0.24 5.32 -14.52
N ASP A 127 1.24 4.45 -14.69
CA ASP A 127 1.99 4.28 -15.94
C ASP A 127 1.06 3.77 -17.07
N MET A 128 0.21 2.80 -16.78
CA MET A 128 -0.82 2.31 -17.69
C MET A 128 -1.78 3.41 -18.15
N ALA A 129 -2.07 4.39 -17.29
CA ALA A 129 -2.89 5.55 -17.63
C ALA A 129 -2.13 6.60 -18.46
N GLY A 130 -0.82 6.46 -18.67
CA GLY A 130 0.01 7.36 -19.45
C GLY A 130 0.18 8.76 -18.84
N ILE A 131 0.10 8.91 -17.53
CA ILE A 131 0.21 10.19 -16.82
C ILE A 131 1.37 10.16 -15.79
N SER A 132 1.73 11.33 -15.25
CA SER A 132 2.79 11.42 -14.24
C SER A 132 2.31 10.86 -12.88
N PHE A 133 3.25 10.39 -12.04
CA PHE A 133 2.96 9.94 -10.68
C PHE A 133 2.23 11.01 -9.87
N GLU A 134 2.68 12.25 -9.93
CA GLU A 134 2.01 13.35 -9.22
C GLU A 134 0.55 13.53 -9.66
N HIS A 135 0.27 13.41 -10.96
CA HIS A 135 -1.09 13.56 -11.47
C HIS A 135 -1.99 12.40 -11.01
N GLY A 136 -1.54 11.16 -11.17
CA GLY A 136 -2.30 9.98 -10.74
C GLY A 136 -2.55 9.97 -9.23
N LEU A 137 -1.53 10.33 -8.45
CA LEU A 137 -1.66 10.42 -6.99
C LEU A 137 -2.61 11.54 -6.56
N LYS A 138 -2.63 12.70 -7.24
CA LYS A 138 -3.60 13.77 -6.97
C LYS A 138 -5.04 13.30 -7.20
N ILE A 139 -5.29 12.60 -8.32
CA ILE A 139 -6.62 12.04 -8.61
C ILE A 139 -7.09 11.11 -7.48
N LEU A 140 -6.22 10.19 -7.02
CA LEU A 140 -6.53 9.27 -5.93
C LEU A 140 -6.71 9.98 -4.59
N LYS A 141 -5.90 11.00 -4.31
CA LYS A 141 -6.02 11.83 -3.11
C LYS A 141 -7.34 12.60 -3.08
N GLU A 142 -7.78 13.17 -4.20
CA GLU A 142 -9.04 13.90 -4.31
C GLU A 142 -10.26 13.04 -3.98
N VAL A 143 -10.21 11.75 -4.23
CA VAL A 143 -11.30 10.81 -3.88
C VAL A 143 -11.15 10.19 -2.50
N GLY A 144 -10.09 10.52 -1.75
CA GLY A 144 -9.94 10.18 -0.35
C GLY A 144 -8.85 9.18 0.00
N MET A 145 -7.90 8.88 -0.90
CA MET A 145 -6.68 8.16 -0.51
C MET A 145 -5.78 9.07 0.31
N GLU A 146 -5.36 8.64 1.49
CA GLU A 146 -4.63 9.48 2.46
C GLU A 146 -3.24 8.95 2.81
N ALA A 147 -2.97 7.66 2.57
CA ALA A 147 -1.69 7.05 2.89
C ALA A 147 -1.33 5.94 1.92
N ILE A 148 -0.03 5.71 1.77
CA ILE A 148 0.58 4.63 0.96
C ILE A 148 1.33 3.70 1.92
N PRO A 149 1.09 2.38 1.90
CA PRO A 149 1.88 1.43 2.68
C PRO A 149 3.29 1.27 2.10
N GLY A 150 4.25 0.89 2.95
CA GLY A 150 5.65 0.72 2.56
C GLY A 150 5.97 -0.57 1.78
N GLY A 151 4.98 -1.37 1.44
CA GLY A 151 5.15 -2.59 0.65
C GLY A 151 5.75 -2.34 -0.74
N GLY A 152 6.27 -3.38 -1.37
CA GLY A 152 6.91 -3.27 -2.68
C GLY A 152 8.40 -2.88 -2.65
N ALA A 153 8.92 -2.35 -1.54
CA ALA A 153 10.34 -2.09 -1.36
C ALA A 153 11.15 -3.38 -1.41
N GLU A 154 10.77 -4.39 -0.66
CA GLU A 154 11.40 -5.71 -0.52
C GLU A 154 12.91 -5.60 -0.24
N ILE A 155 13.70 -5.40 -1.30
CA ILE A 155 15.13 -5.18 -1.26
C ILE A 155 15.54 -4.22 -2.39
N PHE A 156 16.53 -3.36 -2.14
CA PHE A 156 17.01 -2.38 -3.12
C PHE A 156 18.27 -2.83 -3.89
N ASP A 157 18.89 -3.93 -3.50
CA ASP A 157 19.96 -4.52 -4.31
C ASP A 157 19.39 -5.02 -5.64
N GLU A 158 19.86 -4.45 -6.75
CA GLU A 158 19.33 -4.69 -8.09
C GLU A 158 19.43 -6.14 -8.53
N LYS A 159 20.52 -6.84 -8.16
CA LYS A 159 20.74 -8.24 -8.54
C LYS A 159 19.77 -9.16 -7.82
N ILE A 160 19.59 -8.93 -6.51
CA ILE A 160 18.66 -9.73 -5.70
C ILE A 160 17.23 -9.41 -6.14
N ARG A 161 16.88 -8.13 -6.33
CA ARG A 161 15.56 -7.71 -6.78
C ARG A 161 15.20 -8.33 -8.14
N ALA A 162 16.10 -8.29 -9.11
CA ALA A 162 15.92 -8.94 -10.40
C ALA A 162 15.76 -10.46 -10.31
N ALA A 163 16.35 -11.09 -9.29
CA ALA A 163 16.21 -12.53 -9.08
C ALA A 163 14.87 -12.93 -8.46
N ILE A 164 14.28 -12.10 -7.58
CA ILE A 164 13.08 -12.44 -6.81
C ILE A 164 11.78 -11.81 -7.34
N CYS A 165 11.86 -10.64 -7.98
CA CYS A 165 10.71 -9.91 -8.53
C CYS A 165 11.09 -9.05 -9.75
N PRO A 166 11.53 -9.67 -10.87
CA PRO A 166 12.08 -8.95 -12.02
C PRO A 166 11.11 -7.96 -12.66
N GLU A 167 9.81 -8.27 -12.64
CA GLU A 167 8.76 -7.46 -13.28
C GLU A 167 8.22 -6.33 -12.37
N LYS A 168 8.59 -6.33 -11.10
CA LYS A 168 8.00 -5.44 -10.08
C LYS A 168 8.58 -4.02 -10.08
N GLY A 169 9.31 -3.64 -11.11
CA GLY A 169 10.00 -2.35 -11.16
C GLY A 169 11.26 -2.30 -10.27
N ASP A 170 12.09 -1.30 -10.49
CA ASP A 170 13.33 -1.11 -9.75
C ASP A 170 13.15 -0.32 -8.43
N ALA A 171 14.22 -0.21 -7.67
CA ALA A 171 14.24 0.59 -6.44
C ALA A 171 13.97 2.08 -6.70
N ARG A 172 14.39 2.58 -7.87
CA ARG A 172 14.21 3.97 -8.27
C ARG A 172 12.73 4.31 -8.45
N THR A 173 11.96 3.46 -9.13
CA THR A 173 10.51 3.61 -9.32
C THR A 173 9.80 3.74 -7.97
N TRP A 174 10.13 2.87 -7.00
CA TRP A 174 9.56 2.92 -5.66
C TRP A 174 9.86 4.24 -4.95
N LEU A 175 11.12 4.69 -5.01
CA LEU A 175 11.57 5.95 -4.39
C LEU A 175 10.97 7.19 -5.07
N GLU A 176 10.86 7.19 -6.40
CA GLU A 176 10.28 8.31 -7.17
C GLU A 176 8.79 8.46 -6.89
N LEU A 177 8.04 7.35 -6.80
CA LEU A 177 6.63 7.42 -6.45
C LEU A 177 6.41 7.97 -5.02
N HIS A 178 7.16 7.49 -4.04
CA HIS A 178 7.08 8.05 -2.68
C HIS A 178 7.49 9.53 -2.62
N ARG A 179 8.49 9.93 -3.40
CA ARG A 179 8.87 11.35 -3.53
C ARG A 179 7.73 12.20 -4.09
N ALA A 180 7.07 11.71 -5.15
CA ALA A 180 5.90 12.36 -5.73
C ALA A 180 4.75 12.46 -4.70
N ALA A 181 4.49 11.38 -3.94
CA ALA A 181 3.49 11.39 -2.88
C ALA A 181 3.80 12.43 -1.79
N HIS A 182 5.04 12.50 -1.30
CA HIS A 182 5.45 13.52 -0.33
C HIS A 182 5.34 14.96 -0.86
N HIS A 183 5.51 15.15 -2.17
CA HIS A 183 5.43 16.48 -2.81
C HIS A 183 4.01 17.02 -2.86
N ILE A 184 3.04 16.15 -2.98
CA ILE A 184 1.62 16.54 -3.03
C ILE A 184 0.97 16.56 -1.63
N GLY A 185 1.69 16.20 -0.58
CA GLY A 185 1.24 16.18 0.82
C GLY A 185 0.47 14.95 1.17
#